data_31fedb042f15df1bbcb4e7623432ef85
#
_entry.id   31fedb042f15df1bbcb4e7623432ef85
#
_cell.length_a   1.000
_cell.length_b   1.000
_cell.length_c   1.000
_cell.angle_alpha   90.00
_cell.angle_beta   90.00
_cell.angle_gamma   90.00
#
_symmetry.space_group_name_H-M   'P 1'
#
loop_
_entity.id
_entity.type
_entity.pdbx_description
1 polymer ?
#
loop_
_entity_poly.entity_id
_entity_poly.type
_entity_poly.pdbx_seq_one_letter_code
_entity_poly.pdbx_strand_id
1 'polypeptide(L)'
;KQDDPAWAPIFEAYRPITAWLAAKRPDVLLFIHNDHVTSFFFDHYSAFTLGIGAEYAVADEGGGARALPPVRGHPALSAHLGAALMADEFDLSFFQHRPLDHGCFSPLSMMMPHDPWPAAIVPLQVGVLQFPIPTARRCYRLGQALRRAIESYPEDIGVAIVATGGLSHQVHGERAGFNNPAWDAQFLDLIESDPERLANMTHADYATRG
;
A
#
# COMPACT_ATOMS: atom_id res chain seq x y z
N LYS A 1 14.89 9.46 14.98
CA LYS A 1 15.61 8.39 14.24
C LYS A 1 16.38 8.91 13.02
N GLN A 2 16.00 10.06 12.42
CA GLN A 2 16.74 10.62 11.28
C GLN A 2 18.22 10.90 11.60
N ASP A 3 18.52 11.24 12.83
CA ASP A 3 19.89 11.54 13.31
C ASP A 3 20.65 10.28 13.79
N ASP A 4 20.03 9.11 13.72
CA ASP A 4 20.64 7.85 14.12
C ASP A 4 21.35 7.20 12.91
N PRO A 5 22.68 7.01 12.96
CA PRO A 5 23.44 6.42 11.84
C PRO A 5 22.93 5.06 11.37
N ALA A 6 22.31 4.28 12.27
CA ALA A 6 21.73 2.97 11.92
C ALA A 6 20.54 3.08 10.93
N TRP A 7 19.85 4.23 10.94
CA TRP A 7 18.69 4.48 10.07
C TRP A 7 19.03 5.30 8.83
N ALA A 8 20.20 5.93 8.78
CA ALA A 8 20.62 6.79 7.67
C ALA A 8 20.50 6.12 6.29
N PRO A 9 20.89 4.83 6.07
CA PRO A 9 20.76 4.19 4.76
C PRO A 9 19.30 4.11 4.29
N ILE A 10 18.34 3.94 5.20
CA ILE A 10 16.92 3.88 4.86
C ILE A 10 16.43 5.25 4.39
N PHE A 11 16.76 6.32 5.11
CA PHE A 11 16.38 7.68 4.70
C PHE A 11 17.04 8.08 3.37
N GLU A 12 18.28 7.69 3.14
CA GLU A 12 18.96 7.90 1.86
C GLU A 12 18.25 7.19 0.71
N ALA A 13 17.79 5.95 0.93
CA ALA A 13 17.07 5.17 -0.09
C ALA A 13 15.72 5.81 -0.48
N TYR A 14 15.09 6.60 0.40
CA TYR A 14 13.86 7.32 0.08
C TYR A 14 14.08 8.63 -0.70
N ARG A 15 15.29 9.19 -0.73
CA ARG A 15 15.57 10.46 -1.42
C ARG A 15 15.14 10.51 -2.89
N PRO A 16 15.40 9.50 -3.73
CA PRO A 16 14.92 9.51 -5.11
C PRO A 16 13.40 9.57 -5.22
N ILE A 17 12.69 8.85 -4.34
CA ILE A 17 11.23 8.84 -4.29
C ILE A 17 10.70 10.20 -3.88
N THR A 18 11.27 10.80 -2.83
CA THR A 18 10.92 12.14 -2.36
C THR A 18 11.13 13.19 -3.45
N ALA A 19 12.27 13.14 -4.15
CA ALA A 19 12.57 14.04 -5.25
C ALA A 19 11.60 13.87 -6.42
N TRP A 20 11.25 12.63 -6.76
CA TRP A 20 10.28 12.33 -7.82
C TRP A 20 8.89 12.86 -7.47
N LEU A 21 8.41 12.63 -6.25
CA LEU A 21 7.12 13.15 -5.79
C LEU A 21 7.09 14.67 -5.78
N ALA A 22 8.15 15.32 -5.31
CA ALA A 22 8.28 16.78 -5.32
C ALA A 22 8.27 17.36 -6.74
N ALA A 23 8.85 16.66 -7.71
CA ALA A 23 8.85 17.07 -9.12
C ALA A 23 7.50 16.82 -9.81
N LYS A 24 6.87 15.66 -9.57
CA LYS A 24 5.61 15.26 -10.21
C LYS A 24 4.39 15.91 -9.56
N ARG A 25 4.43 16.19 -8.26
CA ARG A 25 3.36 16.80 -7.46
C ARG A 25 1.99 16.18 -7.73
N PRO A 26 1.82 14.87 -7.52
CA PRO A 26 0.51 14.25 -7.68
C PRO A 26 -0.51 14.87 -6.71
N ASP A 27 -1.75 14.98 -7.14
CA ASP A 27 -2.85 15.45 -6.29
C ASP A 27 -3.26 14.36 -5.30
N VAL A 28 -3.16 13.10 -5.72
CA VAL A 28 -3.59 11.93 -4.95
C VAL A 28 -2.57 10.80 -5.06
N LEU A 29 -2.32 10.14 -3.94
CA LEU A 29 -1.63 8.85 -3.89
C LEU A 29 -2.67 7.73 -3.72
N LEU A 30 -2.81 6.85 -4.71
CA LEU A 30 -3.45 5.55 -4.49
C LEU A 30 -2.47 4.68 -3.70
N PHE A 31 -2.75 4.52 -2.41
CA PHE A 31 -1.81 3.97 -1.45
C PHE A 31 -2.18 2.53 -1.10
N ILE A 32 -1.43 1.58 -1.67
CA ILE A 32 -1.67 0.13 -1.49
C ILE A 32 -0.82 -0.36 -0.32
N HIS A 33 -1.48 -0.91 0.69
CA HIS A 33 -0.85 -1.35 1.93
C HIS A 33 -1.57 -2.57 2.53
N ASN A 34 -1.01 -3.16 3.56
CA ASN A 34 -1.71 -4.05 4.49
C ASN A 34 -1.79 -3.41 5.88
N ASP A 35 -2.83 -3.73 6.61
CA ASP A 35 -2.97 -3.39 8.03
C ASP A 35 -2.37 -4.52 8.88
N HIS A 36 -1.75 -4.16 10.00
CA HIS A 36 -1.08 -5.11 10.91
C HIS A 36 -1.94 -5.45 12.14
N VAL A 37 -3.22 -5.75 11.91
CA VAL A 37 -4.20 -6.06 12.96
C VAL A 37 -4.37 -4.88 13.93
N THR A 38 -4.37 -3.68 13.38
CA THR A 38 -4.52 -2.43 14.16
C THR A 38 -5.92 -1.85 14.02
N SER A 39 -6.43 -1.77 12.80
CA SER A 39 -7.76 -1.27 12.48
C SER A 39 -8.65 -2.31 11.80
N PHE A 40 -8.07 -3.38 11.27
CA PHE A 40 -8.77 -4.49 10.64
C PHE A 40 -8.39 -5.80 11.32
N PHE A 41 -9.37 -6.42 11.98
CA PHE A 41 -9.17 -7.61 12.81
C PHE A 41 -9.71 -8.86 12.11
N PHE A 42 -9.38 -10.04 12.64
CA PHE A 42 -9.77 -11.33 12.07
C PHE A 42 -11.24 -11.71 12.30
N ASP A 43 -12.01 -10.86 12.94
CA ASP A 43 -13.47 -10.96 13.03
C ASP A 43 -14.18 -10.49 11.74
N HIS A 44 -13.51 -9.66 10.94
CA HIS A 44 -13.95 -9.27 9.61
C HIS A 44 -12.75 -8.86 8.76
N TYR A 45 -12.32 -9.73 7.85
CA TYR A 45 -11.19 -9.46 6.96
C TYR A 45 -11.58 -9.71 5.50
N SER A 46 -11.22 -8.77 4.65
CA SER A 46 -11.52 -8.77 3.21
C SER A 46 -10.25 -8.91 2.40
N ALA A 47 -10.37 -9.50 1.20
CA ALA A 47 -9.25 -9.55 0.27
C ALA A 47 -8.78 -8.15 -0.15
N PHE A 48 -9.75 -7.24 -0.37
CA PHE A 48 -9.49 -5.85 -0.74
C PHE A 48 -10.45 -4.92 0.00
N THR A 49 -9.91 -3.85 0.58
CA THR A 49 -10.70 -2.86 1.31
C THR A 49 -10.29 -1.45 0.89
N LEU A 50 -11.23 -0.70 0.33
CA LEU A 50 -10.98 0.65 -0.18
C LEU A 50 -11.43 1.72 0.83
N GLY A 51 -10.55 2.64 1.15
CA GLY A 51 -10.88 3.79 1.97
C GLY A 51 -11.65 4.84 1.19
N ILE A 52 -12.81 5.25 1.72
CA ILE A 52 -13.70 6.26 1.13
C ILE A 52 -13.87 7.50 2.03
N GLY A 53 -13.07 7.58 3.09
CA GLY A 53 -13.09 8.67 4.05
C GLY A 53 -12.49 9.97 3.51
N ALA A 54 -12.91 11.10 4.09
CA ALA A 54 -12.34 12.40 3.77
C ALA A 54 -10.99 12.66 4.46
N GLU A 55 -10.69 11.90 5.51
CA GLU A 55 -9.47 12.06 6.30
C GLU A 55 -9.13 10.75 7.03
N TYR A 56 -7.83 10.53 7.27
CA TYR A 56 -7.32 9.36 7.99
C TYR A 56 -6.31 9.81 9.05
N ALA A 57 -6.59 9.46 10.28
CA ALA A 57 -5.70 9.67 11.42
C ALA A 57 -4.66 8.55 11.52
N VAL A 58 -3.59 8.81 12.25
CA VAL A 58 -2.59 7.80 12.62
C VAL A 58 -3.16 6.90 13.71
N ALA A 59 -3.01 5.59 13.54
CA ALA A 59 -3.41 4.62 14.55
C ALA A 59 -2.48 4.64 15.77
N ASP A 60 -3.06 4.34 16.93
CA ASP A 60 -2.30 3.97 18.12
C ASP A 60 -1.99 2.47 18.07
N GLU A 61 -0.73 2.14 18.00
CA GLU A 61 -0.23 0.77 17.91
C GLU A 61 0.35 0.27 19.26
N GLY A 62 -0.15 0.83 20.37
CA GLY A 62 0.24 0.37 21.73
C GLY A 62 1.34 1.20 22.38
N GLY A 63 1.46 2.46 22.04
CA GLY A 63 2.42 3.38 22.66
C GLY A 63 2.03 4.84 22.51
N GLY A 64 0.77 5.09 22.16
CA GLY A 64 0.26 6.36 21.69
C GLY A 64 0.46 6.57 20.19
N ALA A 65 -0.49 7.26 19.56
CA ALA A 65 -0.37 7.62 18.16
C ALA A 65 0.85 8.51 17.93
N ARG A 66 1.57 8.29 16.82
CA ARG A 66 2.69 9.15 16.45
C ARG A 66 2.19 10.57 16.19
N ALA A 67 3.02 11.57 16.53
CA ALA A 67 2.69 12.98 16.33
C ALA A 67 2.82 13.39 14.84
N LEU A 68 1.92 12.84 14.01
CA LEU A 68 1.76 13.17 12.60
C LEU A 68 0.34 13.71 12.40
N PRO A 69 0.15 14.73 11.57
CA PRO A 69 -1.19 15.22 11.26
C PRO A 69 -1.98 14.17 10.47
N PRO A 70 -3.31 14.15 10.57
CA PRO A 70 -4.14 13.35 9.70
C PRO A 70 -3.89 13.68 8.24
N VAL A 71 -4.00 12.68 7.38
CA VAL A 71 -3.86 12.86 5.93
C VAL A 71 -5.25 12.94 5.28
N ARG A 72 -5.41 13.86 4.34
CA ARG A 72 -6.66 14.01 3.60
C ARG A 72 -6.92 12.80 2.71
N GLY A 73 -8.16 12.34 2.67
CA GLY A 73 -8.65 11.41 1.67
C GLY A 73 -9.15 12.14 0.42
N HIS A 74 -9.57 11.37 -0.57
CA HIS A 74 -10.21 11.88 -1.80
C HIS A 74 -11.52 11.11 -2.06
N PRO A 75 -12.63 11.43 -1.35
CA PRO A 75 -13.87 10.65 -1.40
C PRO A 75 -14.46 10.51 -2.81
N ALA A 76 -14.40 11.56 -3.64
CA ALA A 76 -14.94 11.51 -5.00
C ALA A 76 -14.20 10.48 -5.87
N LEU A 77 -12.86 10.51 -5.89
CA LEU A 77 -12.07 9.50 -6.61
C LEU A 77 -12.30 8.10 -6.00
N SER A 78 -12.33 7.99 -4.67
CA SER A 78 -12.58 6.69 -4.02
C SER A 78 -13.93 6.09 -4.40
N ALA A 79 -14.98 6.91 -4.45
CA ALA A 79 -16.31 6.46 -4.87
C ALA A 79 -16.31 6.01 -6.34
N HIS A 80 -15.66 6.77 -7.23
CA HIS A 80 -15.50 6.41 -8.63
C HIS A 80 -14.74 5.08 -8.80
N LEU A 81 -13.59 4.93 -8.14
CA LEU A 81 -12.80 3.69 -8.16
C LEU A 81 -13.61 2.51 -7.63
N GLY A 82 -14.32 2.71 -6.51
CA GLY A 82 -15.19 1.68 -5.93
C GLY A 82 -16.26 1.21 -6.90
N ALA A 83 -16.98 2.15 -7.54
CA ALA A 83 -18.01 1.83 -8.52
C ALA A 83 -17.44 1.10 -9.76
N ALA A 84 -16.32 1.58 -10.30
CA ALA A 84 -15.66 0.98 -11.46
C ALA A 84 -15.14 -0.44 -11.16
N LEU A 85 -14.54 -0.64 -9.99
CA LEU A 85 -14.04 -1.96 -9.59
C LEU A 85 -15.17 -2.96 -9.33
N MET A 86 -16.28 -2.51 -8.73
CA MET A 86 -17.47 -3.37 -8.57
C MET A 86 -18.08 -3.75 -9.92
N ALA A 87 -18.09 -2.84 -10.89
CA ALA A 87 -18.54 -3.15 -12.26
C ALA A 87 -17.58 -4.12 -12.98
N ASP A 88 -16.30 -4.11 -12.63
CA ASP A 88 -15.27 -5.07 -13.10
C ASP A 88 -15.22 -6.37 -12.26
N GLU A 89 -16.28 -6.68 -11.51
CA GLU A 89 -16.45 -7.90 -10.71
C GLU A 89 -15.44 -8.07 -9.55
N PHE A 90 -14.96 -6.96 -9.00
CA PHE A 90 -14.16 -6.97 -7.76
C PHE A 90 -15.06 -6.70 -6.56
N ASP A 91 -15.25 -7.72 -5.71
CA ASP A 91 -15.91 -7.54 -4.42
C ASP A 91 -14.97 -6.78 -3.48
N LEU A 92 -15.38 -5.58 -3.08
CA LEU A 92 -14.63 -4.72 -2.18
C LEU A 92 -15.39 -4.52 -0.89
N SER A 93 -14.66 -4.47 0.21
CA SER A 93 -15.13 -3.78 1.41
C SER A 93 -14.74 -2.31 1.34
N PHE A 94 -15.50 -1.48 2.05
CA PHE A 94 -15.23 -0.05 2.15
C PHE A 94 -15.06 0.36 3.61
N PHE A 95 -14.21 1.36 3.84
CA PHE A 95 -14.05 1.91 5.19
C PHE A 95 -13.91 3.44 5.17
N GLN A 96 -14.30 4.02 6.29
CA GLN A 96 -14.10 5.42 6.64
C GLN A 96 -13.95 5.53 8.16
N HIS A 97 -13.37 6.63 8.63
CA HIS A 97 -13.17 6.89 10.07
C HIS A 97 -12.34 5.81 10.81
N ARG A 98 -11.54 5.03 10.08
CA ARG A 98 -10.57 4.14 10.69
C ARG A 98 -9.19 4.75 10.59
N PRO A 99 -8.43 4.78 11.68
CA PRO A 99 -7.04 5.22 11.64
C PRO A 99 -6.19 4.21 10.85
N LEU A 100 -5.09 4.67 10.28
CA LEU A 100 -4.16 3.83 9.53
C LEU A 100 -2.86 3.63 10.31
N ASP A 101 -2.32 2.43 10.24
CA ASP A 101 -1.14 2.01 10.97
C ASP A 101 0.19 2.40 10.30
N HIS A 102 1.29 1.84 10.82
CA HIS A 102 2.62 2.08 10.27
C HIS A 102 2.78 1.58 8.83
N GLY A 103 2.01 0.58 8.39
CA GLY A 103 2.02 0.10 7.00
C GLY A 103 1.71 1.21 5.99
N CYS A 104 0.91 2.18 6.40
CA CYS A 104 0.64 3.38 5.62
C CYS A 104 1.54 4.56 6.05
N PHE A 105 1.49 4.96 7.32
CA PHE A 105 2.11 6.20 7.76
C PHE A 105 3.65 6.17 7.85
N SER A 106 4.29 5.01 8.00
CA SER A 106 5.75 4.96 7.98
C SER A 106 6.31 5.33 6.61
N PRO A 107 5.95 4.63 5.51
CA PRO A 107 6.45 5.02 4.19
C PRO A 107 5.96 6.42 3.79
N LEU A 108 4.70 6.78 4.08
CA LEU A 108 4.16 8.09 3.74
C LEU A 108 5.00 9.23 4.34
N SER A 109 5.33 9.14 5.64
CA SER A 109 6.12 10.15 6.35
C SER A 109 7.60 10.20 5.92
N MET A 110 8.10 9.16 5.26
CA MET A 110 9.45 9.15 4.71
C MET A 110 9.52 9.69 3.28
N MET A 111 8.42 9.57 2.53
CA MET A 111 8.35 9.99 1.12
C MET A 111 7.99 11.46 0.95
N MET A 112 7.25 12.05 1.88
CA MET A 112 6.70 13.41 1.74
C MET A 112 6.84 14.22 3.03
N PRO A 113 6.97 15.56 2.91
CA PRO A 113 6.74 16.43 4.06
C PRO A 113 5.31 16.27 4.56
N HIS A 114 5.09 16.45 5.86
CA HIS A 114 3.81 16.13 6.49
C HIS A 114 3.21 17.29 7.32
N ASP A 115 3.64 18.50 7.08
CA ASP A 115 3.08 19.68 7.70
C ASP A 115 2.99 20.86 6.71
N PRO A 116 1.92 20.95 5.93
CA PRO A 116 0.87 19.94 5.65
C PRO A 116 1.29 18.85 4.67
N TRP A 117 0.53 17.75 4.60
CA TRP A 117 0.70 16.76 3.52
C TRP A 117 0.38 17.37 2.15
N PRO A 118 1.28 17.25 1.16
CA PRO A 118 1.09 17.90 -0.14
C PRO A 118 0.04 17.20 -1.03
N ALA A 119 -0.22 15.93 -0.82
CA ALA A 119 -1.18 15.13 -1.58
C ALA A 119 -2.25 14.52 -0.66
N ALA A 120 -3.43 14.25 -1.21
CA ALA A 120 -4.42 13.38 -0.59
C ALA A 120 -4.04 11.90 -0.79
N ILE A 121 -4.67 10.99 -0.05
CA ILE A 121 -4.51 9.56 -0.27
C ILE A 121 -5.86 8.88 -0.56
N VAL A 122 -5.82 7.83 -1.35
CA VAL A 122 -6.87 6.81 -1.43
C VAL A 122 -6.24 5.50 -0.96
N PRO A 123 -6.47 5.08 0.29
CA PRO A 123 -5.88 3.86 0.81
C PRO A 123 -6.61 2.64 0.30
N LEU A 124 -5.87 1.68 -0.23
CA LEU A 124 -6.34 0.36 -0.63
C LEU A 124 -5.61 -0.70 0.19
N GLN A 125 -6.30 -1.24 1.17
CA GLN A 125 -5.77 -2.33 1.98
C GLN A 125 -5.93 -3.67 1.26
N VAL A 126 -4.85 -4.45 1.23
CA VAL A 126 -4.84 -5.84 0.73
C VAL A 126 -4.73 -6.78 1.93
N GLY A 127 -5.69 -7.67 2.09
CA GLY A 127 -5.71 -8.65 3.18
C GLY A 127 -4.71 -9.78 2.91
N VAL A 128 -3.60 -9.80 3.65
CA VAL A 128 -2.51 -10.78 3.46
C VAL A 128 -2.15 -11.56 4.73
N LEU A 129 -2.70 -11.18 5.89
CA LEU A 129 -2.31 -11.77 7.17
C LEU A 129 -3.10 -13.03 7.54
N GLN A 130 -4.28 -13.25 6.95
CA GLN A 130 -5.17 -14.36 7.26
C GLN A 130 -5.70 -15.00 5.99
N PHE A 131 -5.54 -16.30 5.85
CA PHE A 131 -6.13 -17.06 4.74
C PHE A 131 -7.66 -17.13 4.84
N PRO A 132 -8.36 -17.11 3.67
CA PRO A 132 -7.81 -17.06 2.31
C PRO A 132 -7.36 -15.65 1.92
N ILE A 133 -6.20 -15.56 1.27
CA ILE A 133 -5.64 -14.30 0.75
C ILE A 133 -5.81 -14.23 -0.77
N PRO A 134 -5.81 -13.03 -1.38
CA PRO A 134 -5.92 -12.90 -2.82
C PRO A 134 -4.69 -13.50 -3.52
N THR A 135 -4.92 -14.15 -4.65
CA THR A 135 -3.82 -14.68 -5.47
C THR A 135 -3.07 -13.54 -6.18
N ALA A 136 -1.81 -13.78 -6.55
CA ALA A 136 -1.03 -12.81 -7.33
C ALA A 136 -1.75 -12.43 -8.64
N ARG A 137 -2.40 -13.40 -9.31
CA ARG A 137 -3.23 -13.14 -10.51
C ARG A 137 -4.41 -12.21 -10.20
N ARG A 138 -5.06 -12.37 -9.05
CA ARG A 138 -6.15 -11.48 -8.63
C ARG A 138 -5.64 -10.05 -8.40
N CYS A 139 -4.48 -9.91 -7.76
CA CYS A 139 -3.82 -8.61 -7.56
C CYS A 139 -3.39 -7.97 -8.88
N TYR A 140 -2.85 -8.74 -9.82
CA TYR A 140 -2.48 -8.25 -11.15
C TYR A 140 -3.70 -7.73 -11.93
N ARG A 141 -4.80 -8.47 -11.93
CA ARG A 141 -6.06 -8.04 -12.55
C ARG A 141 -6.65 -6.80 -11.86
N LEU A 142 -6.54 -6.72 -10.54
CA LEU A 142 -6.94 -5.52 -9.80
C LEU A 142 -6.15 -4.30 -10.27
N GLY A 143 -4.83 -4.43 -10.44
CA GLY A 143 -3.98 -3.35 -10.98
C GLY A 143 -4.43 -2.88 -12.36
N GLN A 144 -4.78 -3.81 -13.25
CA GLN A 144 -5.33 -3.48 -14.58
C GLN A 144 -6.68 -2.77 -14.49
N ALA A 145 -7.57 -3.19 -13.60
CA ALA A 145 -8.86 -2.57 -13.37
C ALA A 145 -8.72 -1.17 -12.74
N LEU A 146 -7.82 -1.02 -11.76
CA LEU A 146 -7.49 0.26 -11.16
C LEU A 146 -6.98 1.27 -12.19
N ARG A 147 -6.10 0.84 -13.11
CA ARG A 147 -5.63 1.70 -14.18
C ARG A 147 -6.80 2.23 -15.02
N ARG A 148 -7.68 1.36 -15.51
CA ARG A 148 -8.86 1.76 -16.28
C ARG A 148 -9.76 2.71 -15.49
N ALA A 149 -9.97 2.41 -14.21
CA ALA A 149 -10.80 3.23 -13.34
C ALA A 149 -10.21 4.63 -13.12
N ILE A 150 -8.90 4.74 -12.92
CA ILE A 150 -8.21 6.03 -12.79
C ILE A 150 -8.31 6.82 -14.11
N GLU A 151 -8.01 6.18 -15.24
CA GLU A 151 -8.05 6.81 -16.57
C GLU A 151 -9.47 7.26 -16.97
N SER A 152 -10.52 6.66 -16.41
CA SER A 152 -11.93 7.06 -16.63
C SER A 152 -12.45 8.12 -15.66
N TYR A 153 -11.65 8.55 -14.69
CA TYR A 153 -12.07 9.60 -13.76
C TYR A 153 -12.25 10.93 -14.49
N PRO A 154 -13.39 11.62 -14.30
CA PRO A 154 -13.74 12.78 -15.16
C PRO A 154 -12.94 14.05 -14.85
N GLU A 155 -12.27 14.14 -13.72
CA GLU A 155 -11.47 15.30 -13.35
C GLU A 155 -10.01 15.11 -13.75
N ASP A 156 -9.37 16.19 -14.22
CA ASP A 156 -7.93 16.19 -14.58
C ASP A 156 -7.08 16.33 -13.31
N ILE A 157 -6.76 15.19 -12.69
CA ILE A 157 -5.93 15.10 -11.49
C ILE A 157 -4.74 14.16 -11.69
N GLY A 158 -3.62 14.52 -11.10
CA GLY A 158 -2.44 13.65 -11.07
C GLY A 158 -2.57 12.57 -9.99
N VAL A 159 -2.62 11.29 -10.40
CA VAL A 159 -2.66 10.15 -9.47
C VAL A 159 -1.35 9.39 -9.55
N ALA A 160 -0.67 9.21 -8.42
CA ALA A 160 0.47 8.30 -8.32
C ALA A 160 0.07 7.04 -7.53
N ILE A 161 0.53 5.89 -8.00
CA ILE A 161 0.32 4.62 -7.30
C ILE A 161 1.52 4.34 -6.42
N VAL A 162 1.28 4.11 -5.13
CA VAL A 162 2.29 3.75 -4.15
C VAL A 162 1.93 2.38 -3.59
N ALA A 163 2.74 1.38 -3.88
CA ALA A 163 2.64 0.07 -3.27
C ALA A 163 3.70 -0.06 -2.16
N THR A 164 3.25 -0.44 -0.97
CA THR A 164 4.11 -0.62 0.19
C THR A 164 4.14 -2.07 0.64
N GLY A 165 5.09 -2.40 1.48
CA GLY A 165 5.29 -3.72 2.04
C GLY A 165 6.77 -4.07 2.07
N GLY A 166 7.11 -5.10 2.83
CA GLY A 166 8.41 -5.74 2.72
C GLY A 166 8.41 -6.72 1.55
N LEU A 167 9.59 -6.96 0.95
CA LEU A 167 9.80 -8.10 0.08
C LEU A 167 9.91 -9.38 0.94
N SER A 168 10.77 -10.33 0.58
CA SER A 168 10.90 -11.55 1.37
C SER A 168 11.32 -11.25 2.82
N HIS A 169 10.56 -11.70 3.80
CA HIS A 169 10.93 -11.64 5.21
C HIS A 169 10.06 -12.57 6.05
N GLN A 170 10.68 -13.18 7.05
CA GLN A 170 10.01 -14.03 8.02
C GLN A 170 10.05 -13.35 9.38
N VAL A 171 8.91 -12.97 9.92
CA VAL A 171 8.83 -12.26 11.22
C VAL A 171 8.60 -13.22 12.39
N HIS A 172 8.13 -14.44 12.11
CA HIS A 172 7.79 -15.43 13.14
C HIS A 172 8.27 -16.84 12.76
N GLY A 173 8.31 -17.75 13.74
CA GLY A 173 8.66 -19.16 13.54
C GLY A 173 10.16 -19.40 13.47
N GLU A 174 10.53 -20.61 13.04
CA GLU A 174 11.92 -21.08 13.03
C GLU A 174 12.84 -20.29 12.10
N ARG A 175 12.27 -19.64 11.09
CA ARG A 175 13.00 -18.82 10.11
C ARG A 175 12.89 -17.32 10.40
N ALA A 176 12.53 -16.91 11.62
CA ALA A 176 12.43 -15.48 11.95
C ALA A 176 13.76 -14.75 11.64
N GLY A 177 13.65 -13.62 10.95
CA GLY A 177 14.80 -12.85 10.45
C GLY A 177 15.34 -13.28 9.08
N PHE A 178 14.80 -14.34 8.48
CA PHE A 178 15.18 -14.73 7.12
C PHE A 178 14.67 -13.71 6.09
N ASN A 179 15.54 -13.38 5.13
CA ASN A 179 15.19 -12.74 3.86
C ASN A 179 15.95 -13.38 2.71
N ASN A 180 15.43 -13.19 1.51
CA ASN A 180 15.98 -13.74 0.27
C ASN A 180 16.31 -12.61 -0.72
N PRO A 181 17.42 -11.88 -0.55
CA PRO A 181 17.77 -10.74 -1.42
C PRO A 181 17.89 -11.11 -2.91
N ALA A 182 18.29 -12.35 -3.20
CA ALA A 182 18.38 -12.81 -4.60
C ALA A 182 17.00 -12.92 -5.25
N TRP A 183 16.03 -13.43 -4.49
CA TRP A 183 14.64 -13.46 -4.95
C TRP A 183 14.05 -12.05 -5.04
N ASP A 184 14.33 -11.21 -4.07
CA ASP A 184 13.83 -9.83 -4.03
C ASP A 184 14.29 -9.04 -5.27
N ALA A 185 15.57 -9.16 -5.65
CA ALA A 185 16.09 -8.57 -6.88
C ALA A 185 15.38 -9.13 -8.13
N GLN A 186 15.22 -10.46 -8.21
CA GLN A 186 14.50 -11.09 -9.31
C GLN A 186 13.02 -10.66 -9.38
N PHE A 187 12.37 -10.50 -8.24
CA PHE A 187 10.98 -10.06 -8.17
C PHE A 187 10.82 -8.63 -8.72
N LEU A 188 11.75 -7.73 -8.36
CA LEU A 188 11.75 -6.35 -8.87
C LEU A 188 11.98 -6.32 -10.38
N ASP A 189 12.93 -7.10 -10.90
CA ASP A 189 13.15 -7.23 -12.34
C ASP A 189 11.91 -7.75 -13.08
N LEU A 190 11.22 -8.75 -12.50
CA LEU A 190 10.02 -9.35 -13.09
C LEU A 190 8.80 -8.41 -13.06
N ILE A 191 8.68 -7.54 -12.07
CA ILE A 191 7.62 -6.52 -12.06
C ILE A 191 7.67 -5.65 -13.32
N GLU A 192 8.86 -5.33 -13.79
CA GLU A 192 9.05 -4.48 -14.98
C GLU A 192 9.06 -5.29 -16.29
N SER A 193 9.72 -6.44 -16.31
CA SER A 193 9.99 -7.19 -17.53
C SER A 193 8.94 -8.24 -17.88
N ASP A 194 8.36 -8.93 -16.89
CA ASP A 194 7.41 -10.03 -17.07
C ASP A 194 6.47 -10.18 -15.85
N PRO A 195 5.58 -9.19 -15.60
CA PRO A 195 4.67 -9.24 -14.46
C PRO A 195 3.66 -10.38 -14.53
N GLU A 196 3.36 -10.90 -15.73
CA GLU A 196 2.47 -12.05 -15.89
C GLU A 196 3.06 -13.33 -15.32
N ARG A 197 4.38 -13.49 -15.35
CA ARG A 197 5.07 -14.60 -14.70
C ARG A 197 4.83 -14.58 -13.18
N LEU A 198 4.94 -13.43 -12.54
CA LEU A 198 4.61 -13.26 -11.14
C LEU A 198 3.13 -13.56 -10.87
N ALA A 199 2.24 -13.03 -11.72
CA ALA A 199 0.80 -13.27 -11.60
C ALA A 199 0.41 -14.75 -11.72
N ASN A 200 1.18 -15.57 -12.43
CA ASN A 200 0.96 -16.99 -12.60
C ASN A 200 1.52 -17.87 -11.49
N MET A 201 2.32 -17.32 -10.57
CA MET A 201 2.83 -18.05 -9.41
C MET A 201 1.71 -18.28 -8.39
N THR A 202 1.73 -19.48 -7.79
CA THR A 202 0.83 -19.85 -6.70
C THR A 202 1.35 -19.35 -5.35
N HIS A 203 0.51 -19.38 -4.32
CA HIS A 203 0.97 -19.11 -2.94
C HIS A 203 2.10 -20.05 -2.50
N ALA A 204 2.04 -21.32 -2.93
CA ALA A 204 3.11 -22.29 -2.64
C ALA A 204 4.44 -21.90 -3.31
N ASP A 205 4.38 -21.40 -4.56
CA ASP A 205 5.60 -20.92 -5.24
C ASP A 205 6.23 -19.74 -4.52
N TYR A 206 5.42 -18.80 -4.02
CA TYR A 206 5.91 -17.68 -3.21
C TYR A 206 6.47 -18.15 -1.86
N ALA A 207 5.77 -19.04 -1.15
CA ALA A 207 6.19 -19.56 0.15
C ALA A 207 7.53 -20.30 0.12
N THR A 208 7.94 -20.84 -1.03
CA THR A 208 9.27 -21.49 -1.16
C THR A 208 10.42 -20.48 -1.31
N ARG A 209 10.12 -19.20 -1.53
CA ARG A 209 11.10 -18.17 -1.88
C ARG A 209 11.37 -17.18 -0.74
N GLY A 210 10.39 -16.95 0.15
CA GLY A 210 10.57 -16.00 1.24
C GLY A 210 9.73 -16.23 2.47
#